data_74aa5a1e8999a8ed84b3a312cf0c9fcc
#
_entry.id   74aa5a1e8999a8ed84b3a312cf0c9fcc
#
_cell.length_a   1.000
_cell.length_b   1.000
_cell.length_c   1.000
_cell.angle_alpha   90.00
_cell.angle_beta   90.00
_cell.angle_gamma   90.00
#
_symmetry.space_group_name_H-M   'P 1'
#
loop_
_entity.id
_entity.type
_entity.pdbx_description
1 polymer ?
#
loop_
_entity_poly.entity_id
_entity_poly.type
_entity_poly.pdbx_seq_one_letter_code
_entity_poly.pdbx_strand_id
1 'polypeptide(L)'
;MRCSCCQKELIKNLTLLELFFQSSHRCFHCQQLFTVIEQKMACPGCGRPNSVELCGDCLQWQKQIGFVLENRGLFYYDAGFRKWIEDYKFTGDYRLRGAFTAELNQALKNYRDYLICPMPLSMERFATRGFNQVSSCLELTNPPFHFLLARKELAPQSEKTRAERLKMEQPFTVKVPKEKIRNQRVLLVDDVYTTGRTLVHGAELLYQNGVKTVKTLTFAR
;
A
#
# COMPACT_ATOMS: atom_id res chain seq x y z
N MET A 1 -5.23 -22.60 14.43
CA MET A 1 -4.85 -21.30 13.81
C MET A 1 -4.64 -20.27 14.90
N ARG A 2 -3.65 -19.37 14.77
CA ARG A 2 -3.39 -18.32 15.78
C ARG A 2 -3.61 -16.94 15.20
N CYS A 3 -4.03 -16.00 16.04
CA CYS A 3 -4.20 -14.61 15.69
C CYS A 3 -2.86 -13.99 15.26
N SER A 4 -2.80 -13.37 14.08
CA SER A 4 -1.58 -12.72 13.55
C SER A 4 -1.06 -11.60 14.47
N CYS A 5 -1.95 -10.93 15.24
CA CYS A 5 -1.55 -9.82 16.11
C CYS A 5 -1.13 -10.27 17.52
N CYS A 6 -1.96 -11.06 18.21
CA CYS A 6 -1.73 -11.37 19.63
C CYS A 6 -1.41 -12.84 19.92
N GLN A 7 -1.32 -13.68 18.89
CA GLN A 7 -1.00 -15.12 18.97
C GLN A 7 -2.01 -15.98 19.76
N LYS A 8 -3.15 -15.43 20.19
CA LYS A 8 -4.25 -16.22 20.76
C LYS A 8 -4.74 -17.25 19.75
N GLU A 9 -5.09 -18.44 20.21
CA GLU A 9 -5.75 -19.44 19.39
C GLU A 9 -7.11 -18.92 18.91
N LEU A 10 -7.32 -18.96 17.58
CA LEU A 10 -8.58 -18.54 16.94
C LEU A 10 -9.55 -19.72 16.83
N ILE A 11 -9.02 -20.91 16.62
CA ILE A 11 -9.79 -22.14 16.42
C ILE A 11 -9.15 -23.22 17.28
N LYS A 12 -9.94 -23.79 18.19
CA LYS A 12 -9.52 -24.94 18.98
C LYS A 12 -9.81 -26.26 18.29
N ASN A 13 -10.95 -26.34 17.56
CA ASN A 13 -11.35 -27.52 16.78
C ASN A 13 -11.85 -27.02 15.42
N LEU A 14 -11.27 -27.52 14.32
CA LEU A 14 -11.71 -27.22 12.96
C LEU A 14 -13.09 -27.83 12.70
N THR A 15 -14.07 -27.02 12.37
CA THR A 15 -15.35 -27.47 11.84
C THR A 15 -15.28 -27.56 10.30
N LEU A 16 -16.13 -28.40 9.67
CA LEU A 16 -16.21 -28.53 8.22
C LEU A 16 -16.45 -27.18 7.51
N LEU A 17 -17.22 -26.27 8.12
CA LEU A 17 -17.47 -24.93 7.58
C LEU A 17 -16.21 -24.05 7.58
N GLU A 18 -15.34 -24.18 8.57
CA GLU A 18 -14.09 -23.41 8.67
C GLU A 18 -13.03 -23.85 7.66
N LEU A 19 -13.16 -25.04 7.05
CA LEU A 19 -12.35 -25.48 5.93
C LEU A 19 -12.66 -24.71 4.62
N PHE A 20 -13.89 -24.23 4.47
CA PHE A 20 -14.35 -23.55 3.24
C PHE A 20 -14.41 -22.02 3.37
N PHE A 21 -14.49 -21.48 4.60
CA PHE A 21 -14.52 -20.06 4.82
C PHE A 21 -13.20 -19.59 5.42
N GLN A 22 -12.54 -18.66 4.74
CA GLN A 22 -11.32 -18.02 5.24
C GLN A 22 -11.65 -17.30 6.55
N SER A 23 -11.29 -17.91 7.69
CA SER A 23 -11.39 -17.27 8.99
C SER A 23 -10.50 -16.02 9.03
N SER A 24 -10.94 -14.98 9.71
CA SER A 24 -10.11 -13.79 9.95
C SER A 24 -8.79 -14.20 10.60
N HIS A 25 -7.67 -13.70 10.09
CA HIS A 25 -6.35 -13.90 10.69
C HIS A 25 -6.18 -13.13 12.03
N ARG A 26 -7.20 -12.40 12.48
CA ARG A 26 -7.24 -11.66 13.75
C ARG A 26 -8.39 -12.13 14.62
N CYS A 27 -8.16 -12.22 15.95
CA CYS A 27 -9.22 -12.44 16.90
C CYS A 27 -10.12 -11.20 17.02
N PHE A 28 -11.32 -11.36 17.56
CA PHE A 28 -12.31 -10.29 17.73
C PHE A 28 -11.72 -9.04 18.41
N HIS A 29 -10.97 -9.22 19.51
CA HIS A 29 -10.33 -8.11 20.21
C HIS A 29 -9.32 -7.36 19.30
N CYS A 30 -8.49 -8.08 18.54
CA CYS A 30 -7.52 -7.44 17.64
C CYS A 30 -8.17 -6.78 16.43
N GLN A 31 -9.37 -7.20 16.02
CA GLN A 31 -10.11 -6.50 14.96
C GLN A 31 -10.54 -5.10 15.40
N GLN A 32 -10.94 -4.94 16.67
CA GLN A 32 -11.39 -3.65 17.21
C GLN A 32 -10.26 -2.60 17.38
N LEU A 33 -9.00 -3.01 17.28
CA LEU A 33 -7.87 -2.08 17.35
C LEU A 33 -7.68 -1.23 16.09
N PHE A 34 -8.41 -1.54 15.01
CA PHE A 34 -8.24 -0.90 13.71
C PHE A 34 -9.56 -0.31 13.23
N THR A 35 -9.57 0.99 13.05
CA THR A 35 -10.75 1.71 12.57
C THR A 35 -10.77 1.69 11.04
N VAL A 36 -11.80 1.11 10.45
CA VAL A 36 -11.97 1.04 8.98
C VAL A 36 -12.42 2.40 8.44
N ILE A 37 -11.84 2.84 7.32
CA ILE A 37 -12.27 4.07 6.63
C ILE A 37 -13.54 3.78 5.84
N GLU A 38 -14.60 4.53 6.13
CA GLU A 38 -15.82 4.54 5.34
C GLU A 38 -15.57 5.30 4.03
N GLN A 39 -15.49 4.57 2.91
CA GLN A 39 -15.07 5.13 1.62
C GLN A 39 -16.00 6.24 1.11
N LYS A 40 -17.29 6.20 1.43
CA LYS A 40 -18.26 7.23 1.05
C LYS A 40 -18.04 8.57 1.75
N MET A 41 -17.39 8.53 2.90
CA MET A 41 -17.07 9.70 3.73
C MET A 41 -15.61 10.10 3.62
N ALA A 42 -14.88 9.53 2.66
CA ALA A 42 -13.46 9.79 2.45
C ALA A 42 -13.21 10.65 1.21
N CYS A 43 -12.10 11.41 1.24
CA CYS A 43 -11.64 12.21 0.12
C CYS A 43 -11.50 11.33 -1.15
N PRO A 44 -12.14 11.68 -2.27
CA PRO A 44 -12.08 10.87 -3.49
C PRO A 44 -10.69 10.79 -4.12
N GLY A 45 -9.78 11.71 -3.77
CA GLY A 45 -8.38 11.65 -4.15
C GLY A 45 -7.58 10.74 -3.21
N CYS A 46 -7.22 11.21 -2.02
CA CYS A 46 -6.27 10.52 -1.16
C CYS A 46 -6.88 9.53 -0.15
N GLY A 47 -8.19 9.39 -0.09
CA GLY A 47 -8.85 8.53 0.91
C GLY A 47 -8.82 9.09 2.34
N ARG A 48 -8.51 10.40 2.53
CA ARG A 48 -8.55 11.03 3.87
C ARG A 48 -9.96 10.90 4.44
N PRO A 49 -10.13 10.34 5.65
CA PRO A 49 -11.45 10.21 6.26
C PRO A 49 -12.09 11.57 6.57
N ASN A 50 -13.42 11.58 6.67
CA ASN A 50 -14.23 12.75 6.96
C ASN A 50 -14.04 13.93 5.97
N SER A 51 -13.92 13.60 4.68
CA SER A 51 -13.74 14.57 3.61
C SER A 51 -14.42 14.05 2.34
N VAL A 52 -15.67 14.40 2.10
CA VAL A 52 -16.43 13.95 0.92
C VAL A 52 -15.99 14.61 -0.40
N GLU A 53 -15.25 15.72 -0.30
CA GLU A 53 -14.67 16.45 -1.42
C GLU A 53 -13.15 16.28 -1.46
N LEU A 54 -12.53 16.72 -2.56
CA LEU A 54 -11.07 16.76 -2.67
C LEU A 54 -10.48 17.67 -1.60
N CYS A 55 -9.63 17.12 -0.76
CA CYS A 55 -8.93 17.89 0.26
C CYS A 55 -7.86 18.80 -0.35
N GLY A 56 -7.40 19.79 0.42
CA GLY A 56 -6.40 20.78 -0.04
C GLY A 56 -5.14 20.15 -0.62
N ASP A 57 -4.63 19.06 -0.02
CA ASP A 57 -3.44 18.35 -0.52
C ASP A 57 -3.70 17.76 -1.92
N CYS A 58 -4.89 17.17 -2.15
CA CYS A 58 -5.27 16.61 -3.45
C CYS A 58 -5.45 17.69 -4.52
N LEU A 59 -6.01 18.85 -4.17
CA LEU A 59 -6.10 19.98 -5.08
C LEU A 59 -4.71 20.53 -5.43
N GLN A 60 -3.79 20.55 -4.47
CA GLN A 60 -2.41 20.96 -4.72
C GLN A 60 -1.70 19.97 -5.65
N TRP A 61 -1.84 18.64 -5.41
CA TRP A 61 -1.31 17.62 -6.31
C TRP A 61 -1.90 17.74 -7.71
N GLN A 62 -3.22 17.88 -7.82
CA GLN A 62 -3.88 18.06 -9.13
C GLN A 62 -3.31 19.22 -9.93
N LYS A 63 -3.01 20.36 -9.28
CA LYS A 63 -2.36 21.51 -9.93
C LYS A 63 -0.95 21.20 -10.40
N GLN A 64 -0.20 20.36 -9.67
CA GLN A 64 1.20 20.05 -9.99
C GLN A 64 1.34 19.00 -11.09
N ILE A 65 0.52 17.94 -11.08
CA ILE A 65 0.67 16.78 -11.95
C ILE A 65 -0.42 16.68 -13.03
N GLY A 66 -1.45 17.54 -13.00
CA GLY A 66 -2.52 17.62 -13.99
C GLY A 66 -3.64 16.58 -13.84
N PHE A 67 -3.58 15.69 -12.84
CA PHE A 67 -4.62 14.69 -12.56
C PHE A 67 -4.82 14.46 -11.05
N VAL A 68 -5.94 13.84 -10.69
CA VAL A 68 -6.20 13.38 -9.33
C VAL A 68 -5.81 11.91 -9.23
N LEU A 69 -4.88 11.59 -8.30
CA LEU A 69 -4.53 10.20 -8.01
C LEU A 69 -5.50 9.63 -6.99
N GLU A 70 -6.36 8.70 -7.45
CA GLU A 70 -7.34 8.02 -6.59
C GLU A 70 -6.65 7.00 -5.68
N ASN A 71 -6.74 7.20 -4.37
CA ASN A 71 -6.27 6.26 -3.35
C ASN A 71 -7.42 5.72 -2.50
N ARG A 72 -7.43 4.43 -2.27
CA ARG A 72 -8.27 3.77 -1.28
C ARG A 72 -7.45 3.43 -0.04
N GLY A 73 -7.64 4.17 1.07
CA GLY A 73 -7.13 3.79 2.38
C GLY A 73 -8.08 2.78 3.04
N LEU A 74 -7.55 1.71 3.65
CA LEU A 74 -8.38 0.71 4.32
C LEU A 74 -8.71 1.12 5.75
N PHE A 75 -7.70 1.60 6.49
CA PHE A 75 -7.81 1.94 7.91
C PHE A 75 -7.37 3.37 8.20
N TYR A 76 -7.85 3.90 9.29
CA TYR A 76 -7.29 5.11 9.89
C TYR A 76 -5.85 4.84 10.35
N TYR A 77 -4.97 5.84 10.21
CA TYR A 77 -3.66 5.81 10.85
C TYR A 77 -3.79 6.22 12.33
N ASP A 78 -4.48 5.38 13.10
CA ASP A 78 -4.73 5.55 14.52
C ASP A 78 -3.62 4.87 15.38
N ALA A 79 -3.79 4.87 16.71
CA ALA A 79 -2.84 4.27 17.63
C ALA A 79 -2.66 2.76 17.40
N GLY A 80 -3.75 2.04 17.08
CA GLY A 80 -3.69 0.60 16.78
C GLY A 80 -2.90 0.30 15.52
N PHE A 81 -3.17 1.05 14.44
CA PHE A 81 -2.43 0.88 13.20
C PHE A 81 -0.97 1.29 13.34
N ARG A 82 -0.68 2.40 14.05
CA ARG A 82 0.70 2.82 14.33
C ARG A 82 1.48 1.74 15.06
N LYS A 83 0.92 1.17 16.13
CA LYS A 83 1.56 0.07 16.87
C LYS A 83 1.84 -1.13 15.96
N TRP A 84 0.86 -1.54 15.16
CA TRP A 84 1.02 -2.66 14.22
C TRP A 84 2.13 -2.40 13.21
N ILE A 85 2.18 -1.22 12.57
CA ILE A 85 3.18 -0.94 11.52
C ILE A 85 4.59 -0.77 12.10
N GLU A 86 4.70 -0.27 13.34
CA GLU A 86 5.96 -0.17 14.07
C GLU A 86 6.50 -1.56 14.38
N ASP A 87 5.70 -2.44 14.96
CA ASP A 87 6.09 -3.81 15.26
C ASP A 87 6.48 -4.57 13.99
N TYR A 88 5.70 -4.42 12.93
CA TYR A 88 5.94 -5.09 11.66
C TYR A 88 7.21 -4.60 10.97
N LYS A 89 7.46 -3.28 10.95
CA LYS A 89 8.61 -2.69 10.25
C LYS A 89 9.92 -2.74 11.02
N PHE A 90 9.87 -2.55 12.32
CA PHE A 90 11.07 -2.27 13.11
C PHE A 90 11.43 -3.42 14.06
N THR A 91 10.47 -4.13 14.63
CA THR A 91 10.76 -5.36 15.39
C THR A 91 10.82 -6.59 14.48
N GLY A 92 10.43 -6.47 13.21
CA GLY A 92 10.51 -7.55 12.24
C GLY A 92 9.52 -8.69 12.52
N ASP A 93 8.42 -8.45 13.24
CA ASP A 93 7.42 -9.49 13.48
C ASP A 93 6.67 -9.86 12.21
N TYR A 94 7.27 -10.74 11.43
CA TYR A 94 6.75 -11.17 10.13
C TYR A 94 5.37 -11.83 10.19
N ARG A 95 4.95 -12.34 11.37
CA ARG A 95 3.61 -12.92 11.56
C ARG A 95 2.50 -11.90 11.34
N LEU A 96 2.78 -10.63 11.59
CA LEU A 96 1.84 -9.52 11.43
C LEU A 96 1.39 -9.29 9.99
N ARG A 97 2.10 -9.83 8.98
CA ARG A 97 1.73 -9.74 7.56
C ARG A 97 0.32 -10.27 7.26
N GLY A 98 -0.16 -11.23 8.05
CA GLY A 98 -1.50 -11.81 7.90
C GLY A 98 -2.63 -10.96 8.47
N ALA A 99 -2.32 -9.89 9.20
CA ALA A 99 -3.34 -9.13 9.95
C ALA A 99 -4.48 -8.64 9.06
N PHE A 100 -4.22 -8.17 7.86
CA PHE A 100 -5.21 -7.53 6.98
C PHE A 100 -5.57 -8.33 5.73
N THR A 101 -5.29 -9.63 5.70
CA THR A 101 -5.54 -10.48 4.52
C THR A 101 -6.99 -10.44 4.05
N ALA A 102 -7.96 -10.44 4.97
CA ALA A 102 -9.38 -10.42 4.64
C ALA A 102 -9.79 -9.09 3.98
N GLU A 103 -9.40 -7.96 4.56
CA GLU A 103 -9.71 -6.62 4.03
C GLU A 103 -8.99 -6.36 2.72
N LEU A 104 -7.74 -6.80 2.59
CA LEU A 104 -7.01 -6.73 1.32
C LEU A 104 -7.70 -7.54 0.23
N ASN A 105 -8.04 -8.80 0.48
CA ASN A 105 -8.77 -9.61 -0.48
C ASN A 105 -10.11 -8.98 -0.88
N GLN A 106 -10.86 -8.42 0.07
CA GLN A 106 -12.11 -7.73 -0.21
C GLN A 106 -11.90 -6.46 -1.06
N ALA A 107 -10.88 -5.67 -0.74
CA ALA A 107 -10.56 -4.47 -1.52
C ALA A 107 -10.10 -4.80 -2.94
N LEU A 108 -9.25 -5.81 -3.10
CA LEU A 108 -8.68 -6.24 -4.38
C LEU A 108 -9.72 -6.81 -5.36
N LYS A 109 -10.90 -7.25 -4.88
CA LYS A 109 -12.01 -7.65 -5.76
C LYS A 109 -12.44 -6.55 -6.75
N ASN A 110 -12.26 -5.27 -6.39
CA ASN A 110 -12.59 -4.14 -7.25
C ASN A 110 -11.53 -3.84 -8.32
N TYR A 111 -10.40 -4.56 -8.31
CA TYR A 111 -9.24 -4.31 -9.17
C TYR A 111 -8.80 -5.57 -9.94
N ARG A 112 -9.77 -6.44 -10.31
CA ARG A 112 -9.49 -7.72 -11.00
C ARG A 112 -8.81 -7.56 -12.35
N ASP A 113 -9.03 -6.43 -13.02
CA ASP A 113 -8.45 -6.06 -14.31
C ASP A 113 -7.22 -5.12 -14.17
N TYR A 114 -6.65 -5.02 -12.98
CA TYR A 114 -5.45 -4.23 -12.71
C TYR A 114 -4.23 -5.13 -12.47
N LEU A 115 -3.08 -4.72 -12.97
CA LEU A 115 -1.79 -5.25 -12.53
C LEU A 115 -1.48 -4.69 -11.15
N ILE A 116 -1.44 -5.54 -10.15
CA ILE A 116 -1.15 -5.14 -8.78
C ILE A 116 0.37 -4.99 -8.63
N CYS A 117 0.82 -3.82 -8.18
CA CYS A 117 2.23 -3.50 -8.01
C CYS A 117 2.51 -2.95 -6.60
N PRO A 118 3.21 -3.71 -5.74
CA PRO A 118 3.68 -3.18 -4.47
C PRO A 118 4.73 -2.10 -4.69
N MET A 119 4.70 -1.04 -3.87
CA MET A 119 5.73 0.01 -3.92
C MET A 119 7.08 -0.56 -3.49
N PRO A 120 8.16 -0.25 -4.25
CA PRO A 120 9.48 -0.78 -3.97
C PRO A 120 10.14 -0.09 -2.76
N LEU A 121 10.86 -0.86 -1.97
CA LEU A 121 11.76 -0.36 -0.93
C LEU A 121 13.12 0.03 -1.50
N SER A 122 13.86 0.90 -0.77
CA SER A 122 15.30 1.06 -0.98
C SER A 122 16.06 -0.19 -0.54
N MET A 123 17.24 -0.43 -1.13
CA MET A 123 18.10 -1.55 -0.75
C MET A 123 18.49 -1.48 0.73
N GLU A 124 18.79 -0.30 1.26
CA GLU A 124 19.07 -0.07 2.67
C GLU A 124 17.92 -0.56 3.58
N ARG A 125 16.67 -0.14 3.27
CA ARG A 125 15.50 -0.58 4.03
C ARG A 125 15.23 -2.07 3.90
N PHE A 126 15.50 -2.63 2.71
CA PHE A 126 15.37 -4.06 2.49
C PHE A 126 16.42 -4.83 3.29
N ALA A 127 17.69 -4.39 3.28
CA ALA A 127 18.77 -5.02 4.05
C ALA A 127 18.49 -4.98 5.56
N THR A 128 17.98 -3.85 6.08
CA THR A 128 17.66 -3.70 7.51
C THR A 128 16.44 -4.53 7.91
N ARG A 129 15.42 -4.62 7.07
CA ARG A 129 14.12 -5.23 7.39
C ARG A 129 14.02 -6.71 6.98
N GLY A 130 14.76 -7.12 5.93
CA GLY A 130 14.74 -8.46 5.36
C GLY A 130 13.57 -8.73 4.42
N PHE A 131 12.55 -7.89 4.34
CA PHE A 131 11.36 -8.06 3.50
C PHE A 131 10.72 -6.73 3.10
N ASN A 132 9.90 -6.77 2.03
CA ASN A 132 9.02 -5.66 1.68
C ASN A 132 7.67 -5.87 2.37
N GLN A 133 7.29 -4.93 3.24
CA GLN A 133 6.08 -5.00 4.07
C GLN A 133 4.79 -5.12 3.26
N VAL A 134 4.75 -4.55 2.06
CA VAL A 134 3.56 -4.59 1.21
C VAL A 134 3.47 -5.91 0.46
N SER A 135 4.56 -6.32 -0.23
CA SER A 135 4.55 -7.57 -1.00
C SER A 135 4.32 -8.78 -0.09
N SER A 136 4.91 -8.80 1.12
CA SER A 136 4.70 -9.89 2.07
C SER A 136 3.25 -10.02 2.55
N CYS A 137 2.49 -8.90 2.66
CA CYS A 137 1.06 -8.97 2.92
C CYS A 137 0.29 -9.46 1.68
N LEU A 138 0.68 -9.01 0.47
CA LEU A 138 0.05 -9.43 -0.78
C LEU A 138 0.26 -10.90 -1.11
N GLU A 139 1.36 -11.53 -0.66
CA GLU A 139 1.60 -12.98 -0.79
C GLU A 139 0.49 -13.85 -0.16
N LEU A 140 -0.24 -13.30 0.80
CA LEU A 140 -1.36 -13.97 1.45
C LEU A 140 -2.72 -13.66 0.79
N THR A 141 -2.72 -12.91 -0.30
CA THR A 141 -3.92 -12.58 -1.06
C THR A 141 -4.04 -13.43 -2.33
N ASN A 142 -5.27 -13.53 -2.89
CA ASN A 142 -5.51 -14.39 -4.05
C ASN A 142 -4.96 -13.84 -5.38
N PRO A 143 -5.10 -12.52 -5.71
CA PRO A 143 -4.61 -12.06 -7.00
C PRO A 143 -3.08 -11.93 -6.99
N PRO A 144 -2.41 -12.37 -8.10
CA PRO A 144 -0.97 -12.21 -8.22
C PRO A 144 -0.58 -10.72 -8.27
N PHE A 145 0.65 -10.42 -7.87
CA PHE A 145 1.22 -9.09 -7.98
C PHE A 145 2.53 -9.11 -8.78
N HIS A 146 2.94 -7.93 -9.26
CA HIS A 146 4.09 -7.76 -10.15
C HIS A 146 4.97 -6.61 -9.66
N PHE A 147 6.29 -6.83 -9.60
CA PHE A 147 7.26 -5.76 -9.34
C PHE A 147 7.52 -4.96 -10.61
N LEU A 148 6.65 -3.99 -10.91
CA LEU A 148 6.77 -3.13 -12.11
C LEU A 148 7.78 -2.00 -11.93
N LEU A 149 8.00 -1.58 -10.68
CA LEU A 149 8.87 -0.48 -10.30
C LEU A 149 10.07 -0.98 -9.49
N ALA A 150 11.20 -0.29 -9.62
CA ALA A 150 12.34 -0.40 -8.72
C ALA A 150 12.68 0.99 -8.16
N ARG A 151 13.24 1.03 -6.96
CA ARG A 151 13.73 2.28 -6.37
C ARG A 151 15.17 2.51 -6.84
N LYS A 152 15.47 3.74 -7.29
CA LYS A 152 16.82 4.15 -7.59
C LYS A 152 17.65 4.22 -6.30
N GLU A 153 18.86 3.75 -6.34
CA GLU A 153 19.85 4.07 -5.32
C GLU A 153 20.26 5.53 -5.56
N LEU A 154 19.90 6.40 -4.65
CA LEU A 154 20.30 7.79 -4.70
C LEU A 154 21.69 7.90 -4.08
N ALA A 155 22.61 8.58 -4.76
CA ALA A 155 23.87 8.98 -4.18
C ALA A 155 23.68 9.72 -2.85
N PRO A 156 24.61 9.61 -1.89
CA PRO A 156 24.49 10.30 -0.60
C PRO A 156 24.16 11.78 -0.78
N GLN A 157 23.24 12.30 0.05
CA GLN A 157 22.75 13.69 -0.06
C GLN A 157 23.83 14.76 0.14
N SER A 158 25.01 14.37 0.61
CA SER A 158 26.17 15.26 0.82
C SER A 158 26.70 15.91 -0.48
N GLU A 159 26.44 15.31 -1.64
CA GLU A 159 26.95 15.80 -2.93
C GLU A 159 25.96 16.68 -3.72
N LYS A 160 24.75 16.90 -3.20
CA LYS A 160 23.71 17.63 -3.96
C LYS A 160 23.67 19.11 -3.62
N THR A 161 23.66 19.95 -4.64
CA THR A 161 23.45 21.39 -4.54
C THR A 161 22.03 21.71 -4.02
N ARG A 162 21.83 22.94 -3.51
CA ARG A 162 20.51 23.43 -3.05
C ARG A 162 19.45 23.38 -4.17
N ALA A 163 19.84 23.66 -5.41
CA ALA A 163 18.95 23.62 -6.58
C ALA A 163 18.52 22.19 -6.94
N GLU A 164 19.41 21.21 -6.81
CA GLU A 164 19.11 19.78 -7.04
C GLU A 164 18.22 19.21 -5.95
N ARG A 165 18.32 19.70 -4.69
CA ARG A 165 17.42 19.30 -3.60
C ARG A 165 15.99 19.82 -3.78
N LEU A 166 15.80 20.94 -4.50
CA LEU A 166 14.50 21.52 -4.80
C LEU A 166 13.81 20.82 -5.98
N LYS A 167 14.56 20.20 -6.90
CA LYS A 167 13.98 19.37 -7.96
C LYS A 167 13.47 18.08 -7.33
N MET A 168 12.19 17.78 -7.51
CA MET A 168 11.59 16.50 -7.13
C MET A 168 12.15 15.40 -8.06
N GLU A 169 13.35 14.87 -7.76
CA GLU A 169 13.91 13.77 -8.52
C GLU A 169 12.98 12.55 -8.45
N GLN A 170 12.73 11.96 -9.61
CA GLN A 170 11.98 10.72 -9.73
C GLN A 170 12.76 9.58 -9.06
N PRO A 171 12.27 9.04 -7.91
CA PRO A 171 13.01 8.05 -7.12
C PRO A 171 12.88 6.63 -7.66
N PHE A 172 12.08 6.43 -8.72
CA PHE A 172 11.78 5.11 -9.26
C PHE A 172 12.23 4.95 -10.71
N THR A 173 12.39 3.68 -11.11
CA THR A 173 12.55 3.24 -12.51
C THR A 173 11.52 2.15 -12.81
N VAL A 174 11.13 2.03 -14.08
CA VAL A 174 10.34 0.88 -14.55
C VAL A 174 11.25 -0.32 -14.70
N LYS A 175 10.88 -1.46 -14.10
CA LYS A 175 11.67 -2.69 -14.05
C LYS A 175 11.35 -3.67 -15.19
N VAL A 176 10.24 -3.45 -15.88
CA VAL A 176 9.74 -4.35 -16.94
C VAL A 176 9.75 -3.65 -18.31
N PRO A 177 9.78 -4.39 -19.42
CA PRO A 177 9.62 -3.81 -20.75
C PRO A 177 8.32 -3.00 -20.87
N LYS A 178 8.40 -1.87 -21.59
CA LYS A 178 7.27 -0.92 -21.74
C LYS A 178 6.04 -1.59 -22.35
N GLU A 179 6.22 -2.56 -23.21
CA GLU A 179 5.16 -3.33 -23.89
C GLU A 179 4.28 -4.09 -22.91
N LYS A 180 4.83 -4.53 -21.76
CA LYS A 180 4.11 -5.26 -20.71
C LYS A 180 3.15 -4.37 -19.90
N ILE A 181 3.38 -3.06 -19.86
CA ILE A 181 2.59 -2.13 -19.06
C ILE A 181 1.79 -1.14 -19.90
N ARG A 182 2.14 -0.99 -21.19
CA ARG A 182 1.44 -0.08 -22.11
C ARG A 182 -0.04 -0.45 -22.21
N ASN A 183 -0.92 0.54 -22.14
CA ASN A 183 -2.39 0.41 -22.13
C ASN A 183 -2.95 -0.45 -20.97
N GLN A 184 -2.14 -0.89 -20.01
CA GLN A 184 -2.61 -1.62 -18.84
C GLN A 184 -3.20 -0.68 -17.79
N ARG A 185 -4.00 -1.24 -16.88
CA ARG A 185 -4.42 -0.60 -15.64
C ARG A 185 -3.51 -1.10 -14.51
N VAL A 186 -2.98 -0.21 -13.70
CA VAL A 186 -2.06 -0.57 -12.60
C VAL A 186 -2.62 -0.08 -11.27
N LEU A 187 -2.62 -0.96 -10.27
CA LEU A 187 -2.90 -0.64 -8.88
C LEU A 187 -1.59 -0.60 -8.11
N LEU A 188 -1.14 0.58 -7.72
CA LEU A 188 -0.02 0.73 -6.80
C LEU A 188 -0.48 0.46 -5.36
N VAL A 189 0.23 -0.38 -4.63
CA VAL A 189 -0.10 -0.71 -3.24
C VAL A 189 1.05 -0.27 -2.33
N ASP A 190 0.71 0.49 -1.28
CA ASP A 190 1.67 0.92 -0.25
C ASP A 190 1.09 0.71 1.16
N ASP A 191 1.90 0.83 2.19
CA ASP A 191 1.45 0.65 3.58
C ASP A 191 0.68 1.87 4.10
N VAL A 192 1.19 3.09 3.93
CA VAL A 192 0.59 4.32 4.49
C VAL A 192 0.62 5.45 3.48
N TYR A 193 -0.52 6.07 3.25
CA TYR A 193 -0.60 7.32 2.53
C TYR A 193 -0.39 8.49 3.50
N THR A 194 0.78 9.09 3.53
CA THR A 194 1.06 10.30 4.31
C THR A 194 0.80 11.56 3.47
N THR A 195 1.77 11.97 2.68
CA THR A 195 1.68 13.10 1.75
C THR A 195 1.28 12.68 0.33
N GLY A 196 1.31 11.39 0.03
CA GLY A 196 1.07 10.83 -1.30
C GLY A 196 2.27 10.90 -2.24
N ARG A 197 3.35 11.56 -1.86
CA ARG A 197 4.51 11.81 -2.74
C ARG A 197 5.06 10.53 -3.38
N THR A 198 5.21 9.47 -2.61
CA THR A 198 5.71 8.18 -3.09
C THR A 198 4.82 7.61 -4.19
N LEU A 199 3.50 7.60 -3.96
CA LEU A 199 2.52 7.06 -4.91
C LEU A 199 2.37 7.95 -6.15
N VAL A 200 2.42 9.28 -5.99
CA VAL A 200 2.40 10.24 -7.09
C VAL A 200 3.59 10.01 -8.02
N HIS A 201 4.83 9.92 -7.50
CA HIS A 201 6.00 9.64 -8.33
C HIS A 201 5.89 8.30 -9.07
N GLY A 202 5.38 7.25 -8.41
CA GLY A 202 5.13 5.97 -9.06
C GLY A 202 4.10 6.07 -10.18
N ALA A 203 3.01 6.79 -9.96
CA ALA A 203 1.94 7.00 -10.94
C ALA A 203 2.41 7.81 -12.14
N GLU A 204 3.10 8.94 -11.92
CA GLU A 204 3.67 9.76 -13.00
C GLU A 204 4.59 8.93 -13.91
N LEU A 205 5.50 8.15 -13.31
CA LEU A 205 6.41 7.31 -14.06
C LEU A 205 5.68 6.26 -14.90
N LEU A 206 4.63 5.64 -14.36
CA LEU A 206 3.82 4.67 -15.08
C LEU A 206 3.05 5.31 -16.23
N TYR A 207 2.46 6.49 -16.04
CA TYR A 207 1.78 7.25 -17.11
C TYR A 207 2.76 7.64 -18.23
N GLN A 208 3.97 8.11 -17.90
CA GLN A 208 5.03 8.42 -18.87
C GLN A 208 5.46 7.19 -19.69
N ASN A 209 5.25 5.98 -19.15
CA ASN A 209 5.51 4.72 -19.84
C ASN A 209 4.28 4.11 -20.52
N GLY A 210 3.18 4.88 -20.64
CA GLY A 210 2.01 4.52 -21.43
C GLY A 210 0.99 3.63 -20.70
N VAL A 211 1.02 3.58 -19.37
CA VAL A 211 -0.04 2.95 -18.58
C VAL A 211 -1.33 3.74 -18.77
N LYS A 212 -2.46 3.03 -18.97
CA LYS A 212 -3.76 3.65 -19.25
C LYS A 212 -4.38 4.29 -18.00
N THR A 213 -4.28 3.62 -16.85
CA THR A 213 -4.89 4.07 -15.60
C THR A 213 -4.06 3.61 -14.43
N VAL A 214 -3.78 4.52 -13.50
CA VAL A 214 -3.15 4.20 -12.22
C VAL A 214 -4.12 4.55 -11.10
N LYS A 215 -4.38 3.59 -10.22
CA LYS A 215 -5.06 3.79 -8.93
C LYS A 215 -4.14 3.33 -7.80
N THR A 216 -4.47 3.70 -6.60
CA THR A 216 -3.65 3.33 -5.43
C THR A 216 -4.51 2.72 -4.32
N LEU A 217 -3.89 1.85 -3.55
CA LEU A 217 -4.46 1.22 -2.36
C LEU A 217 -3.42 1.32 -1.25
N THR A 218 -3.84 1.79 -0.09
CA THR A 218 -2.97 1.81 1.10
C THR A 218 -3.63 1.14 2.28
N PHE A 219 -2.83 0.54 3.14
CA PHE A 219 -3.37 -0.12 4.34
C PHE A 219 -3.92 0.94 5.29
N ALA A 220 -3.26 2.10 5.41
CA ALA A 220 -3.80 3.21 6.18
C ALA A 220 -3.66 4.58 5.50
N ARG A 221 -4.50 5.49 6.00
CA ARG A 221 -4.50 6.89 5.62
C ARG A 221 -4.76 7.77 6.85
#